data_5103ac1492120338ad3f9dfef7de77d2
#
_entry.id   5103ac1492120338ad3f9dfef7de77d2
#
_cell.length_a   1.000
_cell.length_b   1.000
_cell.length_c   1.000
_cell.angle_alpha   90.00
_cell.angle_beta   90.00
_cell.angle_gamma   90.00
#
_symmetry.space_group_name_H-M   'P 1'
#
loop_
_entity.id
_entity.type
_entity.pdbx_description
1 polymer ?
#
loop_
_entity_poly.entity_id
_entity_poly.type
_entity_poly.pdbx_seq_one_letter_code
_entity_poly.pdbx_strand_id
1 'polypeptide(L)'
;MLNRPVCSLRNVALVAGLSAVLAACGGGGGDGGGSTPSPDPGTPSCEDATAFGSTFEAIQEVIFEKRGCTQQVCHGSAASGGLDLSPDVAYRNIFEKPSLGSRFPYVTPGDRTRSYLFMKVAAATEPGSYEIAGSPMPSGLEPLTPNELEALRLWIYAGAPETGTVGGTETLLDACLPEPKPITIEPLDPPAPNEGIQLVMPQWTIDKKSEHEYCFATYYDFTQQVPAEFQMNGMFRFKGFELRQDPQSHHLILYYPTENFTAEGVDLDDPSFGAWRCAGGERAGESCEPTDLSFCGSGFCASELQETFACIGFGPGSGRAIPVGGAQQAQSYTVFRDGVFAQLPMKGVLYWNSHAFNLTNEAAVMNGRLNYLFATDQRYPVNSIFNASRIFAANAAPYTEQTVCGDQVLPQGARLFEVNSHTHKRGKKFTVDLPDGTRIYESFIYNDPVRQQFDPPLAFDSPDVKERTLRYCSLYNNGMNPDGSPNPEEVTRASRVPASASQTVGRCTPIACVSGRIGAACNGSADDATCDSSPGAGDGDCDACRITGGESTENEMFILFGTHYIDPAAGTASDGVARAQALTGLDANGRSTWSEPAAPSVMSCSATTQMAHGLGAAD
;
A
#
# COMPACT_ATOMS: atom_id res chain seq x y z
N MET A 1 45.52 20.06 26.15
CA MET A 1 45.21 19.39 27.43
C MET A 1 43.72 19.42 27.60
N LEU A 2 43.08 18.25 27.40
CA LEU A 2 41.90 17.79 28.11
C LEU A 2 41.31 16.57 27.35
N ASN A 3 41.27 15.51 28.09
CA ASN A 3 40.97 14.15 27.74
C ASN A 3 39.58 13.94 27.09
N ARG A 4 39.57 13.10 26.04
CA ARG A 4 38.39 12.34 25.62
C ARG A 4 38.50 10.92 26.20
N PRO A 5 37.46 10.33 26.74
CA PRO A 5 37.45 8.90 27.01
C PRO A 5 37.05 8.11 25.75
N VAL A 6 37.91 7.15 25.43
CA VAL A 6 37.68 6.10 24.42
C VAL A 6 36.89 4.99 25.11
N CYS A 7 35.73 4.62 24.60
CA CYS A 7 35.03 3.41 25.00
C CYS A 7 35.49 2.23 24.15
N SER A 8 36.14 1.28 24.82
CA SER A 8 36.67 0.04 24.27
C SER A 8 35.56 -1.01 24.14
N LEU A 9 35.41 -1.55 22.97
CA LEU A 9 34.65 -2.77 22.67
C LEU A 9 35.42 -3.98 23.22
N ARG A 10 34.79 -4.77 24.06
CA ARG A 10 35.28 -6.11 24.45
C ARG A 10 34.49 -7.16 23.68
N ASN A 11 35.23 -7.91 22.88
CA ASN A 11 34.86 -9.18 22.27
C ASN A 11 34.43 -10.19 23.33
N VAL A 12 33.32 -10.88 23.09
CA VAL A 12 33.03 -12.16 23.74
C VAL A 12 32.92 -13.22 22.65
N ALA A 13 33.76 -14.21 22.83
CA ALA A 13 34.00 -15.28 21.89
C ALA A 13 32.88 -16.34 21.91
N LEU A 14 32.65 -16.90 20.72
CA LEU A 14 31.89 -18.11 20.45
C LEU A 14 32.38 -19.33 21.27
N VAL A 15 31.41 -20.14 21.67
CA VAL A 15 31.63 -21.59 21.85
C VAL A 15 30.57 -22.32 21.02
N ALA A 16 31.06 -23.02 20.02
CA ALA A 16 30.32 -23.96 19.22
C ALA A 16 30.10 -25.26 20.00
N GLY A 17 28.90 -25.76 19.99
CA GLY A 17 28.53 -27.07 20.48
C GLY A 17 27.74 -27.84 19.44
N LEU A 18 28.46 -28.65 18.68
CA LEU A 18 27.93 -29.65 17.74
C LEU A 18 27.39 -30.83 18.55
N SER A 19 26.16 -31.26 18.33
CA SER A 19 25.75 -32.62 18.65
C SER A 19 24.70 -33.11 17.65
N ALA A 20 25.17 -33.93 16.74
CA ALA A 20 24.33 -34.79 15.92
C ALA A 20 23.86 -35.99 16.75
N VAL A 21 22.58 -36.34 16.62
CA VAL A 21 22.11 -37.71 16.94
C VAL A 21 21.24 -38.19 15.80
N LEU A 22 21.76 -39.20 15.16
CA LEU A 22 21.08 -40.12 14.24
C LEU A 22 20.36 -41.22 15.03
N ALA A 23 19.40 -41.82 14.34
CA ALA A 23 18.86 -43.18 14.51
C ALA A 23 17.45 -43.21 15.16
N ALA A 24 16.59 -44.07 14.81
CA ALA A 24 16.47 -45.17 13.87
C ALA A 24 15.03 -45.70 13.93
N CYS A 25 14.62 -46.37 12.90
CA CYS A 25 13.37 -47.11 12.72
C CYS A 25 13.08 -48.12 13.83
N GLY A 26 11.79 -48.25 14.19
CA GLY A 26 11.28 -49.40 14.95
C GLY A 26 9.75 -49.41 14.93
N GLY A 27 9.18 -50.36 14.20
CA GLY A 27 7.73 -50.53 14.06
C GLY A 27 7.07 -51.16 15.28
N GLY A 28 5.77 -50.95 15.37
CA GLY A 28 4.91 -51.61 16.34
C GLY A 28 3.49 -51.10 16.21
N GLY A 29 2.58 -51.91 15.68
CA GLY A 29 1.20 -51.57 15.46
C GLY A 29 0.41 -51.36 16.75
N GLY A 30 -0.60 -50.54 16.66
CA GLY A 30 -1.60 -50.32 17.68
C GLY A 30 -2.72 -49.48 17.13
N ASP A 31 -3.89 -50.07 16.94
CA ASP A 31 -5.15 -49.40 16.57
C ASP A 31 -5.44 -48.25 17.54
N GLY A 32 -5.59 -47.06 17.02
CA GLY A 32 -6.04 -45.91 17.75
C GLY A 32 -6.60 -44.88 16.78
N GLY A 33 -7.94 -44.68 16.88
CA GLY A 33 -8.71 -43.81 16.00
C GLY A 33 -8.04 -42.44 15.77
N GLY A 34 -7.69 -42.20 14.54
CA GLY A 34 -7.23 -40.91 14.11
C GLY A 34 -8.41 -39.93 14.12
N SER A 35 -8.41 -39.01 15.05
CA SER A 35 -9.14 -37.78 14.95
C SER A 35 -8.44 -36.98 13.84
N THR A 36 -9.11 -36.86 12.71
CA THR A 36 -8.83 -35.85 11.70
C THR A 36 -8.77 -34.50 12.40
N PRO A 37 -7.75 -33.65 12.08
CA PRO A 37 -7.75 -32.26 12.55
C PRO A 37 -9.07 -31.63 12.14
N SER A 38 -9.77 -30.99 13.11
CA SER A 38 -10.91 -30.13 12.78
C SER A 38 -10.51 -29.16 11.71
N PRO A 39 -11.29 -28.97 10.65
CA PRO A 39 -11.02 -27.93 9.65
C PRO A 39 -11.00 -26.58 10.35
N ASP A 40 -10.05 -25.73 9.93
CA ASP A 40 -9.94 -24.34 10.32
C ASP A 40 -11.32 -23.67 10.16
N PRO A 41 -11.87 -22.98 11.21
CA PRO A 41 -13.24 -22.44 11.16
C PRO A 41 -13.46 -21.30 10.16
N GLY A 42 -12.57 -21.09 9.22
CA GLY A 42 -12.65 -20.04 8.18
C GLY A 42 -12.75 -20.54 6.74
N THR A 43 -12.72 -21.85 6.48
CA THR A 43 -12.89 -22.37 5.11
C THR A 43 -14.26 -23.01 4.97
N PRO A 44 -15.14 -22.53 4.06
CA PRO A 44 -16.41 -23.22 3.76
C PRO A 44 -16.10 -24.67 3.39
N SER A 45 -16.78 -25.64 4.02
CA SER A 45 -16.65 -27.01 3.55
C SER A 45 -17.34 -27.09 2.20
N CYS A 46 -16.57 -27.36 1.13
CA CYS A 46 -17.11 -27.53 -0.22
C CYS A 46 -18.09 -28.70 -0.37
N GLU A 47 -18.45 -29.40 0.71
CA GLU A 47 -19.40 -30.50 0.68
C GLU A 47 -20.86 -30.02 0.54
N ASP A 48 -21.17 -28.80 0.98
CA ASP A 48 -22.52 -28.22 0.95
C ASP A 48 -22.62 -26.90 0.15
N ALA A 49 -21.50 -26.33 -0.32
CA ALA A 49 -21.46 -25.07 -1.04
C ALA A 49 -21.62 -25.29 -2.56
N THR A 50 -22.24 -24.32 -3.25
CA THR A 50 -22.28 -24.32 -4.72
C THR A 50 -20.87 -24.19 -5.28
N ALA A 51 -20.45 -25.15 -6.08
CA ALA A 51 -19.14 -25.15 -6.74
C ALA A 51 -19.20 -24.31 -8.02
N PHE A 52 -18.25 -23.40 -8.19
CA PHE A 52 -18.09 -22.54 -9.37
C PHE A 52 -16.76 -22.84 -10.05
N GLY A 53 -16.71 -22.65 -11.37
CA GLY A 53 -15.48 -22.85 -12.16
C GLY A 53 -14.52 -21.66 -12.12
N SER A 54 -15.00 -20.47 -11.75
CA SER A 54 -14.18 -19.25 -11.66
C SER A 54 -14.76 -18.23 -10.68
N THR A 55 -13.94 -17.24 -10.29
CA THR A 55 -14.41 -16.09 -9.49
C THR A 55 -15.49 -15.31 -10.22
N PHE A 56 -15.40 -15.15 -11.56
CA PHE A 56 -16.44 -14.43 -12.31
C PHE A 56 -17.78 -15.18 -12.29
N GLU A 57 -17.76 -16.49 -12.42
CA GLU A 57 -18.99 -17.30 -12.32
C GLU A 57 -19.65 -17.16 -10.94
N ALA A 58 -18.85 -17.15 -9.86
CA ALA A 58 -19.36 -16.87 -8.52
C ALA A 58 -19.90 -15.43 -8.39
N ILE A 59 -19.25 -14.42 -8.95
CA ILE A 59 -19.76 -13.04 -9.00
C ILE A 59 -21.09 -12.98 -9.76
N GLN A 60 -21.19 -13.69 -10.89
CA GLN A 60 -22.43 -13.75 -11.68
C GLN A 60 -23.59 -14.25 -10.83
N GLU A 61 -23.43 -15.38 -10.16
CA GLU A 61 -24.49 -15.99 -9.36
C GLU A 61 -24.74 -15.21 -8.06
N VAL A 62 -23.68 -14.97 -7.26
CA VAL A 62 -23.82 -14.44 -5.89
C VAL A 62 -24.14 -12.93 -5.90
N ILE A 63 -23.61 -12.18 -6.87
CA ILE A 63 -23.82 -10.74 -6.94
C ILE A 63 -24.90 -10.40 -7.98
N PHE A 64 -24.67 -10.72 -9.26
CA PHE A 64 -25.57 -10.21 -10.29
C PHE A 64 -26.96 -10.86 -10.24
N GLU A 65 -27.05 -12.16 -10.01
CA GLU A 65 -28.33 -12.85 -9.96
C GLU A 65 -29.02 -12.74 -8.61
N LYS A 66 -28.34 -13.13 -7.51
CA LYS A 66 -28.96 -13.10 -6.18
C LYS A 66 -29.32 -11.71 -5.69
N ARG A 67 -28.54 -10.66 -6.08
CA ARG A 67 -28.87 -9.26 -5.78
C ARG A 67 -29.87 -8.64 -6.75
N GLY A 68 -30.39 -9.44 -7.71
CA GLY A 68 -31.46 -9.04 -8.63
C GLY A 68 -31.01 -8.10 -9.75
N CYS A 69 -29.70 -8.00 -10.02
CA CYS A 69 -29.20 -7.17 -11.13
C CYS A 69 -29.70 -7.66 -12.49
N THR A 70 -29.84 -8.98 -12.66
CA THR A 70 -30.25 -9.65 -13.92
C THR A 70 -31.76 -9.70 -14.13
N GLN A 71 -32.57 -9.09 -13.23
CA GLN A 71 -34.02 -9.02 -13.42
C GLN A 71 -34.34 -8.37 -14.77
N GLN A 72 -35.41 -8.87 -15.42
CA GLN A 72 -35.81 -8.44 -16.77
C GLN A 72 -35.93 -6.91 -16.89
N VAL A 73 -36.49 -6.25 -15.88
CA VAL A 73 -36.71 -4.78 -15.88
C VAL A 73 -35.45 -3.98 -15.50
N CYS A 74 -34.39 -4.67 -15.08
CA CYS A 74 -33.10 -4.08 -14.68
C CYS A 74 -32.06 -4.32 -15.80
N HIS A 75 -31.01 -5.08 -15.49
CA HIS A 75 -29.92 -5.39 -16.41
C HIS A 75 -30.02 -6.82 -16.99
N GLY A 76 -31.22 -7.37 -17.09
CA GLY A 76 -31.54 -8.55 -17.90
C GLY A 76 -31.91 -8.15 -19.33
N SER A 77 -32.89 -8.80 -19.92
CA SER A 77 -33.26 -8.60 -21.33
C SER A 77 -33.72 -7.16 -21.70
N ALA A 78 -34.13 -6.34 -20.72
CA ALA A 78 -34.42 -4.92 -20.97
C ALA A 78 -33.15 -4.08 -21.12
N ALA A 79 -32.00 -4.59 -20.69
CA ALA A 79 -30.69 -3.95 -20.74
C ALA A 79 -30.74 -2.47 -20.28
N SER A 80 -31.33 -2.20 -19.11
CA SER A 80 -31.48 -0.85 -18.59
C SER A 80 -30.14 -0.13 -18.53
N GLY A 81 -30.10 1.12 -19.00
CA GLY A 81 -28.84 1.87 -19.13
C GLY A 81 -27.89 1.29 -20.19
N GLY A 82 -28.38 0.46 -21.13
CA GLY A 82 -27.58 -0.17 -22.18
C GLY A 82 -26.71 -1.33 -21.70
N LEU A 83 -26.95 -1.84 -20.48
CA LEU A 83 -26.16 -2.91 -19.87
C LEU A 83 -27.02 -4.17 -19.64
N ASP A 84 -26.61 -5.29 -20.24
CA ASP A 84 -27.17 -6.62 -20.02
C ASP A 84 -26.16 -7.46 -19.23
N LEU A 85 -26.57 -7.88 -18.02
CA LEU A 85 -25.77 -8.69 -17.09
C LEU A 85 -26.24 -10.16 -17.05
N SER A 86 -27.03 -10.60 -18.04
CA SER A 86 -27.43 -12.02 -18.13
C SER A 86 -26.20 -12.92 -18.25
N PRO A 87 -26.19 -14.14 -17.66
CA PRO A 87 -25.01 -15.00 -17.52
C PRO A 87 -24.16 -15.16 -18.78
N ASP A 88 -24.82 -15.43 -19.93
CA ASP A 88 -24.11 -15.73 -21.18
C ASP A 88 -23.43 -14.52 -21.83
N VAL A 89 -23.71 -13.30 -21.34
CA VAL A 89 -23.27 -12.08 -22.01
C VAL A 89 -22.59 -11.07 -21.06
N ALA A 90 -22.77 -11.23 -19.75
CA ALA A 90 -22.33 -10.26 -18.75
C ALA A 90 -20.86 -9.89 -18.90
N TYR A 91 -19.96 -10.88 -18.90
CA TYR A 91 -18.53 -10.63 -19.00
C TYR A 91 -18.17 -9.76 -20.21
N ARG A 92 -18.57 -10.18 -21.41
CA ARG A 92 -18.26 -9.44 -22.63
C ARG A 92 -18.92 -8.06 -22.72
N ASN A 93 -19.98 -7.82 -21.93
CA ASN A 93 -20.69 -6.54 -21.90
C ASN A 93 -20.09 -5.56 -20.90
N ILE A 94 -19.27 -6.05 -19.94
CA ILE A 94 -18.66 -5.18 -18.92
C ILE A 94 -17.15 -5.00 -19.10
N PHE A 95 -16.43 -6.05 -19.53
CA PHE A 95 -14.98 -6.02 -19.65
C PHE A 95 -14.53 -5.01 -20.71
N GLU A 96 -13.89 -3.93 -20.28
CA GLU A 96 -13.39 -2.82 -21.12
C GLU A 96 -14.45 -2.19 -22.05
N LYS A 97 -15.74 -2.35 -21.74
CA LYS A 97 -16.81 -1.76 -22.56
C LYS A 97 -17.18 -0.37 -22.08
N PRO A 98 -17.34 0.60 -23.02
CA PRO A 98 -17.77 1.95 -22.67
C PRO A 98 -19.08 1.94 -21.88
N SER A 99 -19.16 2.70 -20.79
CA SER A 99 -20.41 2.93 -20.06
C SER A 99 -21.17 4.13 -20.64
N LEU A 100 -22.49 4.12 -20.52
CA LEU A 100 -23.30 5.26 -20.98
C LEU A 100 -23.33 6.40 -19.94
N GLY A 101 -23.04 6.12 -18.68
CA GLY A 101 -23.15 7.06 -17.56
C GLY A 101 -21.85 7.69 -17.12
N SER A 102 -20.72 7.36 -17.75
CA SER A 102 -19.40 7.83 -17.36
C SER A 102 -18.45 7.84 -18.55
N ARG A 103 -17.34 8.58 -18.41
CA ARG A 103 -16.19 8.51 -19.32
C ARG A 103 -15.39 7.19 -19.17
N PHE A 104 -15.65 6.44 -18.10
CA PHE A 104 -14.95 5.20 -17.82
C PHE A 104 -15.71 3.98 -18.36
N PRO A 105 -15.01 2.90 -18.73
CA PRO A 105 -15.62 1.60 -19.02
C PRO A 105 -16.44 1.07 -17.84
N TYR A 106 -17.30 0.09 -18.09
CA TYR A 106 -17.97 -0.62 -16.99
C TYR A 106 -16.95 -1.30 -16.07
N VAL A 107 -15.94 -1.98 -16.62
CA VAL A 107 -14.80 -2.55 -15.89
C VAL A 107 -13.52 -2.17 -16.61
N THR A 108 -12.60 -1.54 -15.88
CA THR A 108 -11.21 -1.31 -16.27
C THR A 108 -10.35 -2.30 -15.51
N PRO A 109 -9.73 -3.29 -16.17
CA PRO A 109 -8.89 -4.27 -15.50
C PRO A 109 -7.81 -3.59 -14.65
N GLY A 110 -7.64 -4.05 -13.40
CA GLY A 110 -6.65 -3.53 -12.47
C GLY A 110 -6.98 -2.17 -11.83
N ASP A 111 -8.10 -1.51 -12.21
CA ASP A 111 -8.42 -0.18 -11.70
C ASP A 111 -9.91 0.00 -11.39
N ARG A 112 -10.30 -0.16 -10.13
CA ARG A 112 -11.68 0.04 -9.68
C ARG A 112 -12.13 1.51 -9.76
N THR A 113 -11.18 2.47 -9.64
CA THR A 113 -11.51 3.91 -9.66
C THR A 113 -11.88 4.41 -11.05
N ARG A 114 -11.60 3.59 -12.07
CA ARG A 114 -12.01 3.77 -13.46
C ARG A 114 -12.98 2.70 -13.93
N SER A 115 -13.55 1.92 -13.02
CA SER A 115 -14.53 0.86 -13.30
C SER A 115 -15.92 1.34 -12.89
N TYR A 116 -16.71 1.82 -13.86
CA TYR A 116 -17.99 2.48 -13.55
C TYR A 116 -19.03 1.55 -12.90
N LEU A 117 -19.00 0.25 -13.23
CA LEU A 117 -19.81 -0.74 -12.55
C LEU A 117 -19.50 -0.78 -11.05
N PHE A 118 -18.21 -0.83 -10.69
CA PHE A 118 -17.78 -0.78 -9.29
C PHE A 118 -18.22 0.52 -8.60
N MET A 119 -17.99 1.66 -9.23
CA MET A 119 -18.37 2.95 -8.68
C MET A 119 -19.87 3.03 -8.36
N LYS A 120 -20.72 2.46 -9.22
CA LYS A 120 -22.18 2.42 -9.05
C LYS A 120 -22.63 1.59 -7.84
N VAL A 121 -22.00 0.42 -7.62
CA VAL A 121 -22.36 -0.44 -6.48
C VAL A 121 -21.70 0.03 -5.18
N ALA A 122 -20.47 0.53 -5.24
CA ALA A 122 -19.78 1.11 -4.09
C ALA A 122 -20.51 2.35 -3.55
N ALA A 123 -21.07 3.21 -4.40
CA ALA A 123 -21.83 4.38 -3.97
C ALA A 123 -23.09 4.03 -3.17
N ALA A 124 -23.62 2.80 -3.27
CA ALA A 124 -24.73 2.33 -2.42
C ALA A 124 -24.23 1.79 -1.08
N THR A 125 -23.13 1.03 -1.08
CA THR A 125 -22.55 0.42 0.12
C THR A 125 -21.76 1.44 0.96
N GLU A 126 -21.11 2.39 0.29
CA GLU A 126 -20.25 3.44 0.86
C GLU A 126 -20.68 4.82 0.35
N PRO A 127 -21.78 5.38 0.87
CA PRO A 127 -22.33 6.65 0.37
C PRO A 127 -21.30 7.80 0.41
N GLY A 128 -21.13 8.48 -0.73
CA GLY A 128 -20.18 9.59 -0.87
C GLY A 128 -18.80 9.18 -1.37
N SER A 129 -18.53 7.89 -1.56
CA SER A 129 -17.23 7.41 -2.04
C SER A 129 -16.94 7.76 -3.51
N TYR A 130 -17.98 7.88 -4.34
CA TYR A 130 -17.85 8.16 -5.77
C TYR A 130 -18.87 9.16 -6.28
N GLU A 131 -18.44 10.01 -7.22
CA GLU A 131 -19.35 10.80 -8.05
C GLU A 131 -19.86 9.92 -9.20
N ILE A 132 -21.18 9.74 -9.25
CA ILE A 132 -21.87 8.90 -10.24
C ILE A 132 -23.04 9.62 -10.89
N ALA A 133 -23.35 9.29 -12.13
CA ALA A 133 -24.59 9.74 -12.77
C ALA A 133 -25.76 8.86 -12.33
N GLY A 134 -26.87 9.52 -11.95
CA GLY A 134 -28.09 8.82 -11.51
C GLY A 134 -27.96 8.14 -10.15
N SER A 135 -28.85 7.18 -9.87
CA SER A 135 -28.90 6.52 -8.56
C SER A 135 -27.77 5.48 -8.39
N PRO A 136 -27.29 5.25 -7.16
CA PRO A 136 -26.46 4.09 -6.83
C PRO A 136 -27.14 2.78 -7.19
N MET A 137 -26.35 1.71 -7.30
CA MET A 137 -26.85 0.35 -7.62
C MET A 137 -26.56 -0.62 -6.44
N PRO A 138 -27.44 -1.57 -6.17
CA PRO A 138 -28.75 -1.84 -6.82
C PRO A 138 -29.78 -0.75 -6.51
N SER A 139 -30.52 -0.28 -7.50
CA SER A 139 -31.53 0.77 -7.30
C SER A 139 -32.79 0.21 -6.65
N GLY A 140 -33.13 0.72 -5.46
CA GLY A 140 -34.32 0.29 -4.72
C GLY A 140 -34.23 -1.11 -4.10
N LEU A 141 -33.06 -1.72 -4.08
CA LEU A 141 -32.76 -2.99 -3.43
C LEU A 141 -31.65 -2.78 -2.38
N GLU A 142 -31.40 -3.83 -1.57
CA GLU A 142 -30.32 -3.79 -0.57
C GLU A 142 -28.95 -3.63 -1.25
N PRO A 143 -28.07 -2.76 -0.72
CA PRO A 143 -26.70 -2.64 -1.20
C PRO A 143 -25.94 -3.97 -1.12
N LEU A 144 -24.83 -4.08 -1.85
CA LEU A 144 -23.89 -5.16 -1.68
C LEU A 144 -23.38 -5.16 -0.23
N THR A 145 -23.14 -6.34 0.32
CA THR A 145 -22.41 -6.46 1.58
C THR A 145 -20.96 -5.97 1.41
N PRO A 146 -20.28 -5.57 2.49
CA PRO A 146 -18.85 -5.25 2.42
C PRO A 146 -18.01 -6.36 1.80
N ASN A 147 -18.32 -7.63 2.09
CA ASN A 147 -17.60 -8.78 1.53
C ASN A 147 -17.82 -8.93 0.02
N GLU A 148 -19.05 -8.80 -0.46
CA GLU A 148 -19.36 -8.85 -1.89
C GLU A 148 -18.70 -7.70 -2.66
N LEU A 149 -18.70 -6.50 -2.08
CA LEU A 149 -18.02 -5.35 -2.67
C LEU A 149 -16.51 -5.57 -2.73
N GLU A 150 -15.92 -6.13 -1.67
CA GLU A 150 -14.50 -6.46 -1.61
C GLU A 150 -14.12 -7.56 -2.61
N ALA A 151 -14.95 -8.61 -2.76
CA ALA A 151 -14.73 -9.66 -3.75
C ALA A 151 -14.72 -9.09 -5.19
N LEU A 152 -15.65 -8.17 -5.49
CA LEU A 152 -15.71 -7.48 -6.79
C LEU A 152 -14.47 -6.60 -6.99
N ARG A 153 -14.01 -5.92 -5.94
CA ARG A 153 -12.79 -5.12 -5.96
C ARG A 153 -11.56 -5.97 -6.25
N LEU A 154 -11.38 -7.09 -5.52
CA LEU A 154 -10.26 -8.02 -5.73
C LEU A 154 -10.26 -8.60 -7.14
N TRP A 155 -11.44 -8.97 -7.66
CA TRP A 155 -11.57 -9.46 -9.02
C TRP A 155 -11.12 -8.42 -10.06
N ILE A 156 -11.56 -7.16 -9.93
CA ILE A 156 -11.13 -6.06 -10.81
C ILE A 156 -9.62 -5.83 -10.66
N TYR A 157 -9.11 -5.80 -9.42
CA TYR A 157 -7.70 -5.60 -9.13
C TYR A 157 -6.80 -6.67 -9.77
N ALA A 158 -7.26 -7.91 -9.78
CA ALA A 158 -6.59 -9.04 -10.42
C ALA A 158 -6.67 -9.03 -11.96
N GLY A 159 -7.10 -7.94 -12.59
CA GLY A 159 -7.24 -7.82 -14.03
C GLY A 159 -8.60 -8.27 -14.55
N ALA A 160 -9.58 -8.48 -13.68
CA ALA A 160 -10.94 -8.92 -14.00
C ALA A 160 -10.99 -10.19 -14.88
N PRO A 161 -10.34 -11.31 -14.50
CA PRO A 161 -10.28 -12.51 -15.33
C PRO A 161 -11.65 -13.17 -15.49
N GLU A 162 -11.97 -13.66 -16.71
CA GLU A 162 -13.18 -14.44 -16.97
C GLU A 162 -13.11 -15.84 -16.36
N THR A 163 -11.90 -16.41 -16.32
CA THR A 163 -11.67 -17.78 -15.86
C THR A 163 -10.65 -17.80 -14.74
N GLY A 164 -10.66 -18.87 -13.94
CA GLY A 164 -9.75 -19.03 -12.81
C GLY A 164 -10.25 -18.36 -11.52
N THR A 165 -9.53 -18.60 -10.45
CA THR A 165 -9.88 -18.13 -9.10
C THR A 165 -8.93 -17.01 -8.68
N VAL A 166 -9.51 -15.88 -8.28
CA VAL A 166 -8.78 -14.80 -7.61
C VAL A 166 -8.71 -15.12 -6.11
N GLY A 167 -7.49 -15.20 -5.58
CA GLY A 167 -7.28 -15.57 -4.18
C GLY A 167 -8.00 -14.64 -3.20
N GLY A 168 -8.65 -15.22 -2.20
CA GLY A 168 -9.43 -14.52 -1.17
C GLY A 168 -10.90 -14.30 -1.53
N THR A 169 -11.31 -14.47 -2.77
CA THR A 169 -12.72 -14.27 -3.17
C THR A 169 -13.62 -15.43 -2.74
N GLU A 170 -13.09 -16.62 -2.53
CA GLU A 170 -13.82 -17.79 -2.06
C GLU A 170 -14.49 -17.54 -0.71
N THR A 171 -13.77 -17.01 0.26
CA THR A 171 -14.29 -16.67 1.59
C THR A 171 -15.26 -15.50 1.55
N LEU A 172 -14.96 -14.47 0.73
CA LEU A 172 -15.79 -13.26 0.63
C LEU A 172 -17.15 -13.52 -0.03
N LEU A 173 -17.20 -14.46 -0.97
CA LEU A 173 -18.43 -14.85 -1.67
C LEU A 173 -19.13 -16.06 -1.05
N ASP A 174 -18.55 -16.66 -0.01
CA ASP A 174 -19.00 -17.94 0.56
C ASP A 174 -19.19 -18.98 -0.57
N ALA A 175 -18.17 -19.11 -1.42
CA ALA A 175 -18.23 -19.88 -2.65
C ALA A 175 -17.13 -20.95 -2.69
N CYS A 176 -17.47 -22.14 -3.17
CA CYS A 176 -16.49 -23.18 -3.45
C CYS A 176 -15.85 -22.93 -4.82
N LEU A 177 -14.61 -22.51 -4.80
CA LEU A 177 -13.82 -22.16 -5.99
C LEU A 177 -12.62 -23.09 -6.16
N PRO A 178 -12.13 -23.31 -7.40
CA PRO A 178 -10.85 -23.97 -7.62
C PRO A 178 -9.72 -23.24 -6.88
N GLU A 179 -8.67 -23.98 -6.51
CA GLU A 179 -7.52 -23.41 -5.82
C GLU A 179 -6.94 -22.25 -6.62
N PRO A 180 -6.69 -21.07 -5.98
CA PRO A 180 -6.19 -19.91 -6.68
C PRO A 180 -4.74 -20.12 -7.12
N LYS A 181 -4.43 -19.65 -8.32
CA LYS A 181 -3.07 -19.61 -8.89
C LYS A 181 -2.62 -18.17 -9.05
N PRO A 182 -1.28 -17.92 -9.05
CA PRO A 182 -0.77 -16.60 -9.38
C PRO A 182 -1.29 -16.12 -10.73
N ILE A 183 -1.75 -14.87 -10.75
CA ILE A 183 -2.22 -14.23 -11.99
C ILE A 183 -1.09 -13.32 -12.49
N THR A 184 -0.74 -13.47 -13.78
CA THR A 184 0.15 -12.54 -14.47
C THR A 184 -0.67 -11.79 -15.51
N ILE A 185 -0.58 -10.46 -15.49
CA ILE A 185 -1.25 -9.61 -16.47
C ILE A 185 -0.33 -9.31 -17.65
N GLU A 186 -0.92 -8.93 -18.78
CA GLU A 186 -0.15 -8.52 -19.97
C GLU A 186 0.80 -7.36 -19.61
N PRO A 187 2.08 -7.47 -19.97
CA PRO A 187 3.05 -6.42 -19.70
C PRO A 187 2.68 -5.11 -20.38
N LEU A 188 3.00 -3.99 -19.73
CA LEU A 188 2.84 -2.67 -20.34
C LEU A 188 3.81 -2.50 -21.52
N ASP A 189 3.28 -2.13 -22.69
CA ASP A 189 4.10 -1.81 -23.86
C ASP A 189 4.92 -0.53 -23.63
N PRO A 190 6.14 -0.46 -24.14
CA PRO A 190 6.91 0.77 -24.09
C PRO A 190 6.25 1.86 -24.96
N PRO A 191 6.32 3.15 -24.55
CA PRO A 191 5.83 4.25 -25.37
C PRO A 191 6.69 4.41 -26.62
N ALA A 192 6.16 5.10 -27.63
CA ALA A 192 6.97 5.46 -28.78
C ALA A 192 8.17 6.35 -28.34
N PRO A 193 9.32 6.29 -29.05
CA PRO A 193 10.56 6.96 -28.60
C PRO A 193 10.45 8.48 -28.39
N ASN A 194 9.50 9.14 -29.04
CA ASN A 194 9.21 10.58 -28.89
C ASN A 194 8.06 10.88 -27.91
N GLU A 195 7.46 9.87 -27.28
CA GLU A 195 6.32 10.01 -26.37
C GLU A 195 6.70 9.73 -24.93
N GLY A 196 7.74 8.93 -24.69
CA GLY A 196 8.14 8.58 -23.34
C GLY A 196 9.29 7.59 -23.27
N ILE A 197 9.56 7.12 -22.07
CA ILE A 197 10.55 6.07 -21.75
C ILE A 197 9.92 5.07 -20.80
N GLN A 198 10.36 3.81 -20.87
CA GLN A 198 9.93 2.75 -19.97
C GLN A 198 11.03 2.38 -18.96
N LEU A 199 10.64 2.25 -17.71
CA LEU A 199 11.37 1.54 -16.66
C LEU A 199 10.76 0.17 -16.45
N VAL A 200 11.62 -0.84 -16.29
CA VAL A 200 11.22 -2.22 -16.00
C VAL A 200 11.79 -2.59 -14.63
N MET A 201 10.93 -3.03 -13.74
CA MET A 201 11.33 -3.54 -12.43
C MET A 201 12.11 -4.84 -12.59
N PRO A 202 13.31 -4.99 -12.00
CA PRO A 202 13.95 -6.28 -11.85
C PRO A 202 13.02 -7.28 -11.18
N GLN A 203 12.89 -8.45 -11.80
CA GLN A 203 12.01 -9.51 -11.29
C GLN A 203 12.52 -10.07 -9.96
N TRP A 204 11.61 -10.38 -9.07
CA TRP A 204 11.85 -11.14 -7.85
C TRP A 204 10.72 -12.15 -7.62
N THR A 205 10.95 -13.14 -6.76
CA THR A 205 9.97 -14.20 -6.53
C THR A 205 9.41 -14.08 -5.12
N ILE A 206 8.07 -14.13 -5.01
CA ILE A 206 7.36 -14.25 -3.75
C ILE A 206 6.91 -15.69 -3.53
N ASP A 207 7.17 -16.24 -2.36
CA ASP A 207 6.76 -17.58 -1.99
C ASP A 207 5.24 -17.70 -1.85
N LYS A 208 4.72 -18.93 -1.89
CA LYS A 208 3.31 -19.22 -1.62
C LYS A 208 2.91 -18.79 -0.20
N LYS A 209 1.70 -18.28 -0.05
CA LYS A 209 1.12 -17.87 1.26
C LYS A 209 2.05 -16.98 2.08
N SER A 210 2.73 -16.03 1.41
CA SER A 210 3.68 -15.11 2.04
C SER A 210 3.41 -13.66 1.68
N GLU A 211 3.95 -12.77 2.49
CA GLU A 211 3.94 -11.32 2.31
C GLU A 211 5.37 -10.80 2.48
N HIS A 212 5.84 -9.99 1.53
CA HIS A 212 7.16 -9.36 1.59
C HIS A 212 7.11 -7.95 1.02
N GLU A 213 7.85 -7.05 1.66
CA GLU A 213 8.13 -5.71 1.14
C GLU A 213 9.63 -5.52 0.99
N TYR A 214 10.08 -5.44 -0.26
CA TYR A 214 11.50 -5.30 -0.59
C TYR A 214 11.82 -3.92 -1.12
N CYS A 215 12.99 -3.40 -0.69
CA CYS A 215 13.66 -2.29 -1.33
C CYS A 215 14.94 -2.79 -2.02
N PHE A 216 15.18 -2.30 -3.23
CA PHE A 216 16.39 -2.56 -3.99
C PHE A 216 16.63 -1.44 -4.98
N ALA A 217 17.85 -1.32 -5.49
CA ALA A 217 18.25 -0.23 -6.36
C ALA A 217 18.63 -0.74 -7.75
N THR A 218 18.43 0.14 -8.75
CA THR A 218 18.98 0.00 -10.10
C THR A 218 19.59 1.32 -10.56
N TYR A 219 20.63 1.25 -11.35
CA TYR A 219 21.16 2.40 -12.08
C TYR A 219 20.46 2.52 -13.44
N TYR A 220 20.23 3.75 -13.89
CA TYR A 220 19.67 4.05 -15.22
C TYR A 220 20.45 5.15 -15.91
N ASP A 221 20.45 5.13 -17.25
CA ASP A 221 20.98 6.21 -18.11
C ASP A 221 20.09 6.36 -19.34
N PHE A 222 19.37 7.48 -19.40
CA PHE A 222 18.45 7.82 -20.48
C PHE A 222 19.03 8.84 -21.48
N THR A 223 20.33 9.16 -21.37
CA THR A 223 20.94 10.21 -22.18
C THR A 223 20.81 9.99 -23.69
N GLN A 224 20.72 8.74 -24.13
CA GLN A 224 20.54 8.38 -25.54
C GLN A 224 19.07 8.15 -25.94
N GLN A 225 18.14 8.09 -24.97
CA GLN A 225 16.74 7.72 -25.21
C GLN A 225 15.81 8.92 -25.20
N VAL A 226 16.14 9.97 -24.42
CA VAL A 226 15.30 11.16 -24.29
C VAL A 226 15.65 12.16 -25.39
N PRO A 227 14.69 12.58 -26.25
CA PRO A 227 14.90 13.62 -27.22
C PRO A 227 15.29 14.98 -26.61
N ALA A 228 16.09 15.78 -27.34
CA ALA A 228 16.66 17.01 -26.79
C ALA A 228 15.60 18.04 -26.34
N GLU A 229 14.46 18.08 -27.01
CA GLU A 229 13.33 18.98 -26.67
C GLU A 229 12.71 18.70 -25.27
N PHE A 230 12.91 17.50 -24.72
CA PHE A 230 12.44 17.15 -23.39
C PHE A 230 13.54 17.23 -22.32
N GLN A 231 14.76 17.60 -22.72
CA GLN A 231 15.90 17.77 -21.81
C GLN A 231 16.08 19.24 -21.41
N MET A 232 16.37 19.46 -20.13
CA MET A 232 16.77 20.79 -19.64
C MET A 232 17.66 20.61 -18.39
N ASN A 233 18.86 21.22 -18.45
CA ASN A 233 19.79 21.23 -17.30
C ASN A 233 20.13 19.83 -16.74
N GLY A 234 20.31 18.84 -17.63
CA GLY A 234 20.60 17.45 -17.21
C GLY A 234 19.40 16.66 -16.69
N MET A 235 18.20 17.22 -16.82
CA MET A 235 16.94 16.60 -16.41
C MET A 235 16.09 16.31 -17.65
N PHE A 236 15.25 15.28 -17.58
CA PHE A 236 14.12 15.12 -18.50
C PHE A 236 12.81 15.43 -17.79
N ARG A 237 11.81 15.85 -18.58
CA ARG A 237 10.52 16.30 -18.07
C ARG A 237 9.41 15.45 -18.58
N PHE A 238 8.52 15.05 -17.67
CA PHE A 238 7.38 14.19 -17.97
C PHE A 238 6.09 14.79 -17.42
N LYS A 239 4.98 14.52 -18.12
CA LYS A 239 3.63 14.98 -17.77
C LYS A 239 2.83 13.96 -16.98
N GLY A 240 3.41 12.82 -16.68
CA GLY A 240 2.75 11.74 -15.97
C GLY A 240 3.42 10.41 -16.24
N PHE A 241 2.80 9.36 -15.69
CA PHE A 241 3.28 8.00 -15.87
C PHE A 241 2.11 7.01 -15.97
N GLU A 242 2.37 5.90 -16.62
CA GLU A 242 1.53 4.72 -16.62
C GLU A 242 2.30 3.58 -15.96
N LEU A 243 1.66 2.88 -15.01
CA LEU A 243 2.26 1.77 -14.30
C LEU A 243 1.39 0.53 -14.48
N ARG A 244 2.04 -0.62 -14.68
CA ARG A 244 1.40 -1.93 -14.64
C ARG A 244 2.27 -2.90 -13.84
N GLN A 245 1.64 -3.63 -12.93
CA GLN A 245 2.28 -4.59 -12.03
C GLN A 245 1.38 -5.81 -11.84
N ASP A 246 1.96 -6.93 -11.43
CA ASP A 246 1.17 -8.15 -11.19
C ASP A 246 0.19 -7.96 -10.03
N PRO A 247 -0.98 -8.65 -10.06
CA PRO A 247 -2.02 -8.48 -9.05
C PRO A 247 -1.65 -8.91 -7.63
N GLN A 248 -0.58 -9.68 -7.45
CA GLN A 248 -0.04 -9.99 -6.12
C GLN A 248 0.69 -8.80 -5.49
N SER A 249 1.03 -7.76 -6.28
CA SER A 249 1.63 -6.54 -5.77
C SER A 249 0.60 -5.72 -5.01
N HIS A 250 0.90 -5.40 -3.75
CA HIS A 250 0.12 -4.43 -2.98
C HIS A 250 0.45 -3.00 -3.40
N HIS A 251 1.73 -2.72 -3.59
CA HIS A 251 2.18 -1.48 -4.23
C HIS A 251 3.57 -1.65 -4.87
N LEU A 252 3.80 -0.80 -5.84
CA LEU A 252 5.11 -0.51 -6.39
C LEU A 252 5.34 0.99 -6.31
N ILE A 253 6.40 1.42 -5.63
CA ILE A 253 6.78 2.83 -5.52
C ILE A 253 8.23 2.98 -5.99
N LEU A 254 8.48 3.98 -6.81
CA LEU A 254 9.83 4.37 -7.20
C LEU A 254 10.23 5.59 -6.40
N TYR A 255 11.40 5.51 -5.78
CA TYR A 255 12.03 6.61 -5.08
C TYR A 255 13.31 7.05 -5.80
N TYR A 256 13.57 8.33 -5.71
CA TYR A 256 14.75 8.97 -6.24
C TYR A 256 15.58 9.55 -5.10
N PRO A 257 16.80 9.06 -4.84
CA PRO A 257 17.63 9.58 -3.77
C PRO A 257 18.09 11.01 -4.07
N THR A 258 18.09 11.87 -3.05
CA THR A 258 18.46 13.28 -3.20
C THR A 258 19.94 13.49 -3.55
N GLU A 259 20.78 12.53 -3.24
CA GLU A 259 22.19 12.50 -3.60
C GLU A 259 22.43 12.50 -5.11
N ASN A 260 21.48 12.01 -5.91
CA ASN A 260 21.56 12.11 -7.37
C ASN A 260 21.65 13.55 -7.91
N PHE A 261 21.27 14.56 -7.11
CA PHE A 261 21.37 15.97 -7.49
C PHE A 261 22.73 16.60 -7.13
N THR A 262 23.64 15.87 -6.47
CA THR A 262 24.99 16.32 -6.16
C THR A 262 25.95 16.03 -7.31
N ALA A 263 27.11 16.69 -7.32
CA ALA A 263 28.13 16.45 -8.36
C ALA A 263 28.74 15.04 -8.23
N GLU A 264 28.82 14.53 -7.02
CA GLU A 264 29.35 13.20 -6.71
C GLU A 264 28.34 12.09 -7.04
N GLY A 265 27.02 12.41 -6.94
CA GLY A 265 25.95 11.42 -7.12
C GLY A 265 25.84 10.46 -5.95
N VAL A 266 25.14 9.35 -6.17
CA VAL A 266 25.00 8.25 -5.21
C VAL A 266 26.25 7.38 -5.25
N ASP A 267 26.81 7.08 -4.08
CA ASP A 267 27.91 6.12 -3.94
C ASP A 267 27.36 4.70 -4.15
N LEU A 268 27.66 4.10 -5.30
CA LEU A 268 27.18 2.76 -5.68
C LEU A 268 27.92 1.64 -4.91
N ASP A 269 29.08 1.94 -4.33
CA ASP A 269 29.87 1.00 -3.52
C ASP A 269 29.44 1.03 -2.04
N ASP A 270 28.45 1.85 -1.67
CA ASP A 270 27.96 1.91 -0.29
C ASP A 270 27.43 0.55 0.15
N PRO A 271 27.92 0.00 1.28
CA PRO A 271 27.55 -1.32 1.75
C PRO A 271 26.06 -1.48 2.10
N SER A 272 25.31 -0.40 2.23
CA SER A 272 23.86 -0.43 2.47
C SER A 272 23.07 -0.97 1.27
N PHE A 273 23.65 -1.01 0.08
CA PHE A 273 23.03 -1.67 -1.08
C PHE A 273 23.18 -3.20 -1.07
N GLY A 274 24.09 -3.76 -0.25
CA GLY A 274 24.45 -5.17 -0.36
C GLY A 274 25.17 -5.48 -1.68
N ALA A 275 25.02 -6.71 -2.15
CA ALA A 275 25.69 -7.15 -3.38
C ALA A 275 24.89 -6.79 -4.62
N TRP A 276 25.56 -6.23 -5.64
CA TRP A 276 24.98 -6.02 -6.96
C TRP A 276 25.04 -7.30 -7.80
N ARG A 277 23.89 -7.75 -8.30
CA ARG A 277 23.76 -8.97 -9.09
C ARG A 277 22.76 -8.80 -10.23
N CYS A 278 22.95 -9.60 -11.29
CA CYS A 278 21.97 -9.68 -12.37
C CYS A 278 20.66 -10.29 -11.87
N ALA A 279 19.60 -9.54 -11.92
CA ALA A 279 18.23 -9.99 -11.73
C ALA A 279 17.63 -10.36 -13.09
N GLY A 280 17.47 -11.66 -13.32
CA GLY A 280 17.03 -12.20 -14.61
C GLY A 280 18.09 -12.16 -15.70
N GLY A 281 17.66 -12.48 -16.93
CA GLY A 281 18.53 -12.52 -18.09
C GLY A 281 19.47 -13.72 -18.13
N GLU A 282 20.40 -13.69 -19.09
CA GLU A 282 21.32 -14.79 -19.39
C GLU A 282 22.40 -14.97 -18.30
N ARG A 283 22.60 -13.94 -17.48
CA ARG A 283 23.62 -13.91 -16.41
C ARG A 283 23.00 -13.81 -15.02
N ALA A 284 21.76 -14.28 -14.85
CA ALA A 284 21.05 -14.21 -13.58
C ALA A 284 21.92 -14.74 -12.42
N GLY A 285 22.04 -13.93 -11.34
CA GLY A 285 22.82 -14.24 -10.14
C GLY A 285 24.31 -13.91 -10.22
N GLU A 286 24.89 -13.60 -11.39
CA GLU A 286 26.27 -13.14 -11.51
C GLU A 286 26.42 -11.74 -10.90
N SER A 287 27.60 -11.48 -10.31
CA SER A 287 27.94 -10.12 -9.85
C SER A 287 28.08 -9.17 -11.02
N CYS A 288 27.54 -7.96 -10.90
CA CYS A 288 27.56 -6.96 -11.95
C CYS A 288 28.01 -5.59 -11.42
N GLU A 289 28.51 -4.76 -12.35
CA GLU A 289 28.77 -3.34 -12.11
C GLU A 289 27.49 -2.55 -12.45
N PRO A 290 26.88 -1.77 -11.52
CA PRO A 290 25.59 -1.12 -11.75
C PRO A 290 25.56 -0.22 -12.98
N THR A 291 26.69 0.41 -13.34
CA THR A 291 26.80 1.33 -14.48
C THR A 291 26.98 0.62 -15.82
N ASP A 292 27.28 -0.67 -15.84
CA ASP A 292 27.29 -1.47 -17.07
C ASP A 292 25.92 -2.07 -17.35
N LEU A 293 25.06 -1.24 -17.97
CA LEU A 293 23.66 -1.59 -18.28
C LEU A 293 23.54 -2.77 -19.26
N SER A 294 24.62 -3.15 -19.94
CA SER A 294 24.62 -4.24 -20.92
C SER A 294 25.06 -5.59 -20.36
N PHE A 295 25.71 -5.61 -19.21
CA PHE A 295 26.33 -6.83 -18.66
C PHE A 295 25.36 -7.97 -18.42
N CYS A 296 24.18 -7.68 -17.90
CA CYS A 296 23.17 -8.69 -17.56
C CYS A 296 22.36 -9.23 -18.76
N GLY A 297 22.66 -8.77 -20.00
CA GLY A 297 21.92 -9.14 -21.19
C GLY A 297 20.48 -8.62 -21.15
N SER A 298 19.51 -9.52 -21.17
CA SER A 298 18.06 -9.16 -21.06
C SER A 298 17.62 -8.88 -19.61
N GLY A 299 18.49 -9.13 -18.61
CA GLY A 299 18.25 -8.83 -17.20
C GLY A 299 18.74 -7.43 -16.80
N PHE A 300 18.69 -7.15 -15.49
CA PHE A 300 19.10 -5.87 -14.90
C PHE A 300 20.15 -6.10 -13.81
N CYS A 301 21.16 -5.22 -13.73
CA CYS A 301 22.01 -5.17 -12.55
C CYS A 301 21.22 -4.46 -11.43
N ALA A 302 20.93 -5.20 -10.37
CA ALA A 302 20.18 -4.72 -9.22
C ALA A 302 20.95 -4.97 -7.93
N SER A 303 20.73 -4.11 -6.93
CA SER A 303 21.24 -4.32 -5.58
C SER A 303 20.51 -5.48 -4.90
N GLU A 304 21.03 -5.93 -3.77
CA GLU A 304 20.38 -6.96 -2.96
C GLU A 304 18.97 -6.55 -2.54
N LEU A 305 18.04 -7.50 -2.56
CA LEU A 305 16.69 -7.31 -2.02
C LEU A 305 16.77 -7.17 -0.50
N GLN A 306 16.33 -6.06 0.04
CA GLN A 306 16.32 -5.82 1.48
C GLN A 306 14.89 -5.63 1.96
N GLU A 307 14.50 -6.40 2.95
CA GLU A 307 13.18 -6.28 3.55
C GLU A 307 13.14 -5.00 4.38
N THR A 308 12.42 -3.99 3.89
CA THR A 308 12.32 -2.67 4.51
C THR A 308 11.07 -1.95 4.03
N PHE A 309 10.46 -1.24 4.96
CA PHE A 309 9.28 -0.43 4.70
C PHE A 309 9.63 0.85 3.93
N ALA A 310 8.91 1.08 2.82
CA ALA A 310 9.01 2.32 2.02
C ALA A 310 10.46 2.78 1.75
N CYS A 311 11.39 1.85 1.68
CA CYS A 311 12.82 2.10 1.58
C CYS A 311 13.42 2.95 2.72
N ILE A 312 12.78 3.00 3.88
CA ILE A 312 13.30 3.75 5.04
C ILE A 312 14.59 3.08 5.53
N GLY A 313 15.68 3.86 5.52
CA GLY A 313 17.01 3.37 5.91
C GLY A 313 17.75 2.60 4.83
N PHE A 314 17.17 2.43 3.65
CA PHE A 314 17.82 1.81 2.49
C PHE A 314 18.71 2.81 1.75
N GLY A 315 19.87 2.35 1.31
CA GLY A 315 20.84 3.14 0.54
C GLY A 315 21.66 4.13 1.38
N PRO A 316 22.66 4.80 0.79
CA PRO A 316 23.50 5.76 1.46
C PRO A 316 22.70 7.00 1.91
N GLY A 317 23.21 7.71 2.91
CA GLY A 317 22.65 9.00 3.32
C GLY A 317 21.36 8.95 4.13
N SER A 318 21.05 7.83 4.80
CA SER A 318 19.88 7.68 5.68
C SER A 318 18.51 7.84 5.01
N GLY A 319 18.36 7.40 3.76
CA GLY A 319 17.05 7.25 3.15
C GLY A 319 16.34 8.55 2.78
N ARG A 320 17.06 9.58 2.39
CA ARG A 320 16.47 10.77 1.76
C ARG A 320 16.14 10.46 0.31
N ALA A 321 14.95 9.96 0.08
CA ALA A 321 14.48 9.66 -1.26
C ALA A 321 13.09 10.26 -1.48
N ILE A 322 12.83 10.69 -2.72
CA ILE A 322 11.59 11.35 -3.12
C ILE A 322 10.79 10.37 -3.97
N PRO A 323 9.51 10.12 -3.68
CA PRO A 323 8.68 9.30 -4.55
C PRO A 323 8.48 9.98 -5.91
N VAL A 324 8.74 9.26 -6.99
CA VAL A 324 8.70 9.79 -8.37
C VAL A 324 7.74 9.02 -9.27
N GLY A 325 7.14 7.98 -8.77
CA GLY A 325 6.11 7.18 -9.44
C GLY A 325 5.68 6.05 -8.54
N GLY A 326 4.50 5.52 -8.77
CA GLY A 326 4.01 4.38 -8.01
C GLY A 326 2.50 4.25 -8.06
N ALA A 327 2.01 3.08 -7.65
CA ALA A 327 0.60 2.78 -7.53
C ALA A 327 0.36 1.65 -6.52
N GLN A 328 -0.84 1.63 -5.98
CA GLN A 328 -1.38 0.51 -5.19
C GLN A 328 -2.34 -0.36 -6.02
N GLN A 329 -2.56 -0.03 -7.29
CA GLN A 329 -3.38 -0.80 -8.22
C GLN A 329 -2.51 -1.58 -9.20
N ALA A 330 -3.04 -2.70 -9.72
CA ALA A 330 -2.35 -3.48 -10.76
C ALA A 330 -2.13 -2.66 -12.04
N GLN A 331 -3.00 -1.69 -12.31
CA GLN A 331 -2.84 -0.71 -13.38
C GLN A 331 -3.11 0.69 -12.85
N SER A 332 -2.27 1.65 -13.23
CA SER A 332 -2.45 3.06 -12.89
C SER A 332 -2.00 3.95 -14.03
N TYR A 333 -2.82 4.93 -14.34
CA TYR A 333 -2.51 5.95 -15.34
C TYR A 333 -2.64 7.32 -14.69
N THR A 334 -1.52 7.99 -14.50
CA THR A 334 -1.43 9.31 -13.88
C THR A 334 -0.93 10.30 -14.89
N VAL A 335 -1.78 11.20 -15.36
CA VAL A 335 -1.38 12.33 -16.21
C VAL A 335 -1.71 13.61 -15.48
N PHE A 336 -0.70 14.47 -15.35
CA PHE A 336 -0.88 15.80 -14.78
C PHE A 336 -1.71 16.66 -15.72
N ARG A 337 -2.27 17.73 -15.18
CA ARG A 337 -2.97 18.74 -15.99
C ARG A 337 -2.05 19.38 -17.01
N ASP A 338 -2.66 20.00 -18.03
CA ASP A 338 -1.95 20.75 -19.04
C ASP A 338 -1.02 21.82 -18.41
N GLY A 339 0.22 21.77 -18.80
CA GLY A 339 1.27 22.64 -18.29
C GLY A 339 1.97 22.19 -17.01
N VAL A 340 1.46 21.16 -16.32
CA VAL A 340 2.10 20.59 -15.13
C VAL A 340 3.08 19.48 -15.56
N PHE A 341 4.27 19.51 -15.00
CA PHE A 341 5.31 18.52 -15.27
C PHE A 341 6.08 18.14 -14.00
N ALA A 342 6.60 16.92 -13.99
CA ALA A 342 7.66 16.48 -13.10
C ALA A 342 8.97 16.33 -13.88
N GLN A 343 10.07 16.15 -13.15
CA GLN A 343 11.39 15.99 -13.77
C GLN A 343 12.25 15.01 -13.00
N LEU A 344 13.11 14.31 -13.73
CA LEU A 344 14.14 13.42 -13.20
C LEU A 344 15.47 13.69 -13.92
N PRO A 345 16.63 13.49 -13.25
CA PRO A 345 17.92 13.49 -13.93
C PRO A 345 17.96 12.47 -15.06
N MET A 346 18.79 12.75 -16.07
CA MET A 346 18.98 11.88 -17.23
C MET A 346 19.58 10.52 -16.86
N LYS A 347 20.30 10.45 -15.73
CA LYS A 347 20.94 9.22 -15.22
C LYS A 347 21.05 9.28 -13.69
N GLY A 348 21.14 8.14 -13.07
CA GLY A 348 21.26 8.01 -11.61
C GLY A 348 20.74 6.68 -11.09
N VAL A 349 20.47 6.64 -9.81
CA VAL A 349 19.93 5.47 -9.10
C VAL A 349 18.45 5.67 -8.84
N LEU A 350 17.66 4.60 -8.97
CA LEU A 350 16.29 4.54 -8.50
C LEU A 350 16.18 3.44 -7.45
N TYR A 351 15.42 3.70 -6.39
CA TYR A 351 15.02 2.70 -5.41
C TYR A 351 13.63 2.20 -5.76
N TRP A 352 13.51 0.89 -5.84
CA TRP A 352 12.27 0.18 -6.06
C TRP A 352 11.77 -0.31 -4.71
N ASN A 353 10.61 0.14 -4.30
CA ASN A 353 9.88 -0.44 -3.18
C ASN A 353 8.74 -1.29 -3.75
N SER A 354 8.86 -2.59 -3.61
CA SER A 354 7.87 -3.55 -4.10
C SER A 354 7.32 -4.35 -2.93
N HIS A 355 6.06 -4.13 -2.60
CA HIS A 355 5.33 -4.85 -1.58
C HIS A 355 4.33 -5.78 -2.25
N ALA A 356 4.37 -7.05 -1.90
CA ALA A 356 3.49 -8.05 -2.46
C ALA A 356 3.02 -9.05 -1.39
N PHE A 357 1.82 -9.59 -1.59
CA PHE A 357 1.32 -10.73 -0.84
C PHE A 357 0.73 -11.76 -1.79
N ASN A 358 1.13 -12.98 -1.60
CA ASN A 358 0.72 -14.10 -2.43
C ASN A 358 -0.25 -15.00 -1.65
N LEU A 359 -1.52 -14.92 -1.97
CA LEU A 359 -2.59 -15.71 -1.35
C LEU A 359 -2.73 -17.11 -1.99
N THR A 360 -1.91 -17.43 -2.99
CA THR A 360 -1.98 -18.70 -3.73
C THR A 360 -1.06 -19.77 -3.13
N ASN A 361 -1.21 -21.01 -3.57
CA ASN A 361 -0.39 -22.14 -3.12
C ASN A 361 0.84 -22.39 -4.00
N GLU A 362 1.10 -21.50 -4.96
CA GLU A 362 2.28 -21.54 -5.84
C GLU A 362 3.10 -20.27 -5.65
N ALA A 363 4.41 -20.33 -5.83
CA ALA A 363 5.26 -19.13 -5.85
C ALA A 363 4.95 -18.28 -7.09
N ALA A 364 5.09 -16.97 -6.99
CA ALA A 364 4.86 -16.04 -8.09
C ALA A 364 6.10 -15.20 -8.40
N VAL A 365 6.30 -14.90 -9.68
CA VAL A 365 7.32 -13.93 -10.11
C VAL A 365 6.67 -12.55 -10.19
N MET A 366 7.26 -11.58 -9.48
CA MET A 366 6.76 -10.21 -9.44
C MET A 366 7.34 -9.40 -10.60
N ASN A 367 6.45 -8.76 -11.36
CA ASN A 367 6.79 -7.89 -12.48
C ASN A 367 6.18 -6.51 -12.29
N GLY A 368 6.88 -5.49 -12.77
CA GLY A 368 6.38 -4.13 -12.81
C GLY A 368 6.99 -3.35 -13.97
N ARG A 369 6.19 -2.50 -14.62
CA ARG A 369 6.63 -1.61 -15.69
C ARG A 369 6.03 -0.23 -15.50
N LEU A 370 6.82 0.79 -15.71
CA LEU A 370 6.42 2.18 -15.59
C LEU A 370 6.88 2.96 -16.81
N ASN A 371 5.93 3.57 -17.53
CA ASN A 371 6.19 4.50 -18.63
C ASN A 371 6.13 5.92 -18.11
N TYR A 372 7.21 6.69 -18.24
CA TYR A 372 7.16 8.14 -18.11
C TYR A 372 6.81 8.78 -19.45
N LEU A 373 5.76 9.61 -19.46
CA LEU A 373 5.26 10.28 -20.66
C LEU A 373 5.85 11.69 -20.76
N PHE A 374 6.54 12.03 -21.86
CA PHE A 374 7.21 13.31 -21.99
C PHE A 374 6.26 14.51 -21.94
N ALA A 375 6.70 15.59 -21.28
CA ALA A 375 5.94 16.83 -21.14
C ALA A 375 6.23 17.78 -22.31
N THR A 376 5.22 18.04 -23.13
CA THR A 376 5.28 19.04 -24.20
C THR A 376 5.00 20.46 -23.71
N ASP A 377 4.13 20.61 -22.69
CA ASP A 377 3.86 21.88 -22.00
C ASP A 377 4.52 21.83 -20.60
N GLN A 378 5.37 22.79 -20.30
CA GLN A 378 6.28 22.78 -19.15
C GLN A 378 6.19 24.09 -18.35
N ARG A 379 4.98 24.49 -17.95
CA ARG A 379 4.73 25.76 -17.26
C ARG A 379 4.89 25.65 -15.74
N TYR A 380 4.43 24.57 -15.13
CA TYR A 380 4.31 24.43 -13.69
C TYR A 380 4.95 23.13 -13.20
N PRO A 381 6.03 23.18 -12.42
CA PRO A 381 6.54 21.97 -11.78
C PRO A 381 5.54 21.42 -10.74
N VAL A 382 5.36 20.11 -10.75
CA VAL A 382 4.55 19.41 -9.75
C VAL A 382 5.27 19.39 -8.40
N ASN A 383 4.50 19.48 -7.33
CA ASN A 383 4.96 19.27 -5.96
C ASN A 383 4.13 18.15 -5.34
N SER A 384 4.79 17.20 -4.70
CA SER A 384 4.14 16.09 -4.01
C SER A 384 3.86 16.43 -2.54
N ILE A 385 2.76 15.92 -2.02
CA ILE A 385 2.49 15.83 -0.59
C ILE A 385 2.78 14.38 -0.19
N PHE A 386 3.68 14.22 0.77
CA PHE A 386 3.94 12.97 1.48
C PHE A 386 3.99 13.30 2.97
N ASN A 387 2.84 13.23 3.65
CA ASN A 387 2.77 13.56 5.06
C ASN A 387 2.68 12.30 5.91
N ALA A 388 3.83 11.86 6.39
CA ALA A 388 4.02 10.74 7.29
C ALA A 388 4.37 11.18 8.73
N SER A 389 4.16 12.47 9.08
CA SER A 389 4.55 13.04 10.39
C SER A 389 3.92 12.32 11.59
N ARG A 390 2.83 11.59 11.37
CA ARG A 390 2.12 10.81 12.38
C ARG A 390 1.93 9.36 11.96
N ILE A 391 2.84 8.83 11.15
CA ILE A 391 2.73 7.53 10.49
C ILE A 391 2.29 6.39 11.43
N PHE A 392 2.80 6.34 12.67
CA PHE A 392 2.51 5.31 13.66
C PHE A 392 1.65 5.80 14.83
N ALA A 393 0.76 6.77 14.59
CA ALA A 393 -0.06 7.35 15.66
C ALA A 393 -1.29 6.51 16.05
N ALA A 394 -1.67 5.52 15.26
CA ALA A 394 -2.76 4.60 15.58
C ALA A 394 -2.37 3.73 16.79
N ASN A 395 -3.28 3.64 17.79
CA ASN A 395 -3.04 2.91 19.04
C ASN A 395 -4.37 2.49 19.73
N ALA A 396 -5.39 2.13 18.95
CA ALA A 396 -6.66 1.70 19.50
C ALA A 396 -6.51 0.46 20.39
N ALA A 397 -7.18 0.44 21.55
CA ALA A 397 -7.25 -0.75 22.39
C ALA A 397 -8.02 -1.88 21.68
N PRO A 398 -7.85 -3.15 22.08
CA PRO A 398 -8.68 -4.23 21.56
C PRO A 398 -10.17 -3.90 21.67
N TYR A 399 -10.92 -4.23 20.63
CA TYR A 399 -12.37 -4.07 20.55
C TYR A 399 -12.86 -2.62 20.71
N THR A 400 -12.03 -1.66 20.28
CA THR A 400 -12.38 -0.24 20.27
C THR A 400 -12.05 0.43 18.94
N GLU A 401 -12.62 1.63 18.77
CA GLU A 401 -12.28 2.51 17.68
C GLU A 401 -11.43 3.70 18.15
N GLN A 402 -10.65 4.26 17.23
CA GLN A 402 -9.88 5.47 17.44
C GLN A 402 -9.83 6.30 16.16
N THR A 403 -10.09 7.60 16.27
CA THR A 403 -9.80 8.53 15.17
C THR A 403 -8.45 9.19 15.41
N VAL A 404 -7.57 9.13 14.42
CA VAL A 404 -6.28 9.84 14.38
C VAL A 404 -6.37 10.92 13.33
N CYS A 405 -5.95 12.14 13.66
CA CYS A 405 -5.94 13.27 12.74
C CYS A 405 -4.56 13.93 12.65
N GLY A 406 -4.30 14.56 11.50
CA GLY A 406 -3.13 15.39 11.25
C GLY A 406 -3.52 16.61 10.41
N ASP A 407 -2.58 17.52 10.23
CA ASP A 407 -2.77 18.74 9.44
C ASP A 407 -1.70 18.82 8.35
N GLN A 408 -2.09 19.31 7.16
CA GLN A 408 -1.21 19.57 6.03
C GLN A 408 -1.34 21.02 5.61
N VAL A 409 -0.29 21.79 5.79
CA VAL A 409 -0.22 23.17 5.30
C VAL A 409 0.20 23.16 3.83
N LEU A 410 -0.55 23.84 2.98
CA LEU A 410 -0.19 24.10 1.60
C LEU A 410 0.50 25.45 1.45
N PRO A 411 1.46 25.59 0.52
CA PRO A 411 2.06 26.90 0.22
C PRO A 411 1.03 27.87 -0.35
N GLN A 412 1.25 29.17 -0.19
CA GLN A 412 0.41 30.20 -0.84
C GLN A 412 0.53 30.08 -2.35
N GLY A 413 -0.61 30.18 -3.05
CA GLY A 413 -0.68 30.02 -4.50
C GLY A 413 -0.76 28.55 -4.94
N ALA A 414 -0.82 27.60 -4.01
CA ALA A 414 -0.97 26.18 -4.36
C ALA A 414 -2.28 25.92 -5.11
N ARG A 415 -2.20 25.03 -6.07
CA ARG A 415 -3.29 24.45 -6.85
C ARG A 415 -3.28 22.95 -6.62
N LEU A 416 -4.05 22.49 -5.64
CA LEU A 416 -4.17 21.07 -5.31
C LEU A 416 -5.05 20.39 -6.35
N PHE A 417 -4.52 19.37 -7.03
CA PHE A 417 -5.26 18.66 -8.07
C PHE A 417 -5.42 17.16 -7.81
N GLU A 418 -4.76 16.61 -6.80
CA GLU A 418 -4.96 15.22 -6.41
C GLU A 418 -4.70 15.01 -4.91
N VAL A 419 -5.51 14.16 -4.28
CA VAL A 419 -5.29 13.60 -2.93
C VAL A 419 -5.49 12.10 -2.95
N ASN A 420 -4.71 11.41 -2.10
CA ASN A 420 -4.79 9.99 -1.84
C ASN A 420 -4.36 9.72 -0.39
N SER A 421 -4.55 8.50 0.09
CA SER A 421 -4.23 8.10 1.46
C SER A 421 -3.53 6.75 1.52
N HIS A 422 -2.94 6.46 2.69
CA HIS A 422 -2.46 5.12 3.00
C HIS A 422 -2.67 4.82 4.48
N THR A 423 -3.27 3.67 4.72
CA THR A 423 -3.42 3.03 6.03
C THR A 423 -3.27 1.52 5.83
N HIS A 424 -3.29 0.73 6.89
CA HIS A 424 -3.43 -0.72 6.81
C HIS A 424 -4.81 -1.18 7.22
N LYS A 425 -5.01 -2.48 7.41
CA LYS A 425 -6.34 -3.13 7.45
C LYS A 425 -7.27 -2.69 8.59
N ARG A 426 -6.73 -2.07 9.65
CA ARG A 426 -7.55 -1.49 10.73
C ARG A 426 -8.04 -0.08 10.40
N GLY A 427 -7.46 0.58 9.38
CA GLY A 427 -7.97 1.84 8.84
C GLY A 427 -9.26 1.60 8.06
N LYS A 428 -10.40 1.98 8.64
CA LYS A 428 -11.73 1.74 8.04
C LYS A 428 -12.28 2.95 7.29
N LYS A 429 -11.70 4.13 7.49
CA LYS A 429 -12.13 5.35 6.82
C LYS A 429 -11.02 6.40 6.89
N PHE A 430 -10.67 6.97 5.75
CA PHE A 430 -9.76 8.11 5.67
C PHE A 430 -10.48 9.32 5.08
N THR A 431 -10.22 10.51 5.61
CA THR A 431 -10.90 11.73 5.18
C THR A 431 -9.94 12.89 5.08
N VAL A 432 -10.22 13.85 4.16
CA VAL A 432 -9.54 15.14 4.11
C VAL A 432 -10.58 16.25 4.03
N ASP A 433 -10.43 17.23 4.88
CA ASP A 433 -11.33 18.38 4.97
C ASP A 433 -10.56 19.69 4.67
N LEU A 434 -11.24 20.62 4.00
CA LEU A 434 -10.81 22.02 3.86
C LEU A 434 -10.89 22.75 5.21
N PRO A 435 -10.26 23.93 5.32
CA PRO A 435 -10.29 24.74 6.55
C PRO A 435 -11.70 25.11 7.04
N ASP A 436 -12.64 25.22 6.13
CA ASP A 436 -14.07 25.50 6.43
C ASP A 436 -14.87 24.25 6.85
N GLY A 437 -14.23 23.09 6.90
CA GLY A 437 -14.84 21.81 7.22
C GLY A 437 -15.46 21.08 6.02
N THR A 438 -15.36 21.64 4.81
CA THR A 438 -15.84 20.96 3.60
C THR A 438 -15.02 19.71 3.34
N ARG A 439 -15.67 18.53 3.26
CA ARG A 439 -15.07 17.25 2.92
C ARG A 439 -14.68 17.22 1.44
N ILE A 440 -13.39 17.00 1.15
CA ILE A 440 -12.87 16.90 -0.23
C ILE A 440 -12.37 15.50 -0.58
N TYR A 441 -12.20 14.64 0.41
CA TYR A 441 -11.71 13.27 0.22
C TYR A 441 -12.30 12.33 1.25
N GLU A 442 -12.70 11.15 0.80
CA GLU A 442 -13.12 10.04 1.66
C GLU A 442 -12.76 8.71 1.01
N SER A 443 -12.14 7.80 1.77
CA SER A 443 -11.79 6.45 1.34
C SER A 443 -12.06 5.46 2.46
N PHE A 444 -12.64 4.29 2.11
CA PHE A 444 -13.03 3.25 3.06
C PHE A 444 -12.19 1.98 2.92
N ILE A 445 -11.34 1.90 1.90
CA ILE A 445 -10.57 0.71 1.57
C ILE A 445 -9.08 1.03 1.68
N TYR A 446 -8.40 0.34 2.60
CA TYR A 446 -7.00 0.61 2.91
C TYR A 446 -6.04 0.15 1.81
N ASN A 447 -6.30 -1.01 1.21
CA ASN A 447 -5.41 -1.63 0.22
C ASN A 447 -5.67 -1.20 -1.22
N ASP A 448 -6.65 -0.31 -1.42
CA ASP A 448 -6.94 0.32 -2.70
C ASP A 448 -7.63 1.67 -2.47
N PRO A 449 -6.95 2.66 -1.87
CA PRO A 449 -7.55 3.93 -1.54
C PRO A 449 -7.92 4.73 -2.79
N VAL A 450 -9.00 5.49 -2.71
CA VAL A 450 -9.44 6.37 -3.79
C VAL A 450 -8.34 7.38 -4.13
N ARG A 451 -8.10 7.60 -5.41
CA ARG A 451 -7.33 8.75 -5.92
C ARG A 451 -8.30 9.82 -6.36
N GLN A 452 -8.50 10.84 -5.52
CA GLN A 452 -9.40 11.95 -5.82
C GLN A 452 -8.68 13.02 -6.62
N GLN A 453 -9.17 13.28 -7.83
CA GLN A 453 -8.68 14.36 -8.68
C GLN A 453 -9.64 15.53 -8.68
N PHE A 454 -9.11 16.76 -8.73
CA PHE A 454 -9.89 18.00 -8.75
C PHE A 454 -9.69 18.72 -10.09
N ASP A 455 -10.78 18.97 -10.80
CA ASP A 455 -10.82 19.74 -12.03
C ASP A 455 -12.02 20.70 -12.02
N PRO A 456 -11.81 22.01 -11.81
CA PRO A 456 -10.53 22.72 -11.63
C PRO A 456 -9.82 22.37 -10.30
N PRO A 457 -8.50 22.58 -10.20
CA PRO A 457 -7.76 22.39 -8.95
C PRO A 457 -8.28 23.32 -7.85
N LEU A 458 -8.19 22.85 -6.61
CA LEU A 458 -8.51 23.66 -5.43
C LEU A 458 -7.42 24.71 -5.21
N ALA A 459 -7.82 25.97 -5.05
CA ALA A 459 -6.91 27.11 -4.93
C ALA A 459 -6.68 27.49 -3.46
N PHE A 460 -5.40 27.76 -3.11
CA PHE A 460 -4.96 28.13 -1.75
C PHE A 460 -4.17 29.44 -1.81
N ASP A 461 -4.86 30.55 -2.07
CA ASP A 461 -4.26 31.87 -2.33
C ASP A 461 -4.12 32.73 -1.07
N SER A 462 -4.82 32.38 0.02
CA SER A 462 -4.82 33.15 1.26
C SER A 462 -3.42 33.28 1.88
N PRO A 463 -3.03 34.45 2.38
CA PRO A 463 -1.83 34.60 3.19
C PRO A 463 -1.98 33.94 4.56
N ASP A 464 -3.20 33.73 5.08
CA ASP A 464 -3.42 33.06 6.36
C ASP A 464 -3.16 31.55 6.22
N VAL A 465 -2.22 31.06 7.04
CA VAL A 465 -1.87 29.63 7.08
C VAL A 465 -3.07 28.76 7.43
N LYS A 466 -3.98 29.23 8.29
CA LYS A 466 -5.17 28.46 8.69
C LYS A 466 -6.09 28.18 7.49
N GLU A 467 -6.21 29.14 6.57
CA GLU A 467 -7.03 29.01 5.37
C GLU A 467 -6.37 28.13 4.28
N ARG A 468 -5.12 27.69 4.52
CA ARG A 468 -4.36 26.81 3.65
C ARG A 468 -4.01 25.48 4.31
N THR A 469 -4.61 25.17 5.46
CA THR A 469 -4.34 23.95 6.23
C THR A 469 -5.46 22.95 6.00
N LEU A 470 -5.15 21.86 5.33
CA LEU A 470 -6.03 20.68 5.23
C LEU A 470 -5.98 19.91 6.55
N ARG A 471 -7.14 19.44 7.00
CA ARG A 471 -7.20 18.47 8.09
C ARG A 471 -7.48 17.09 7.51
N TYR A 472 -6.66 16.11 7.85
CA TYR A 472 -6.87 14.73 7.44
C TYR A 472 -6.99 13.82 8.65
N CYS A 473 -7.91 12.84 8.57
CA CYS A 473 -8.19 11.92 9.67
C CYS A 473 -8.38 10.50 9.15
N SER A 474 -8.04 9.52 9.98
CA SER A 474 -8.42 8.13 9.76
C SER A 474 -9.09 7.52 10.97
N LEU A 475 -10.16 6.77 10.74
CA LEU A 475 -10.83 5.94 11.73
C LEU A 475 -10.20 4.55 11.71
N TYR A 476 -9.69 4.11 12.85
CA TYR A 476 -9.16 2.77 13.08
C TYR A 476 -10.11 1.97 13.94
N ASN A 477 -10.43 0.76 13.52
CA ASN A 477 -11.25 -0.18 14.27
C ASN A 477 -10.42 -1.42 14.61
N ASN A 478 -10.23 -1.68 15.89
CA ASN A 478 -9.46 -2.81 16.39
C ASN A 478 -10.37 -3.95 16.85
N GLY A 479 -11.23 -4.44 15.95
CA GLY A 479 -12.08 -5.61 16.21
C GLY A 479 -13.36 -5.29 16.98
N MET A 480 -14.00 -4.14 16.74
CA MET A 480 -15.32 -3.81 17.26
C MET A 480 -16.37 -3.94 16.15
N ASN A 481 -17.39 -4.76 16.37
CA ASN A 481 -18.54 -4.86 15.48
C ASN A 481 -19.40 -3.57 15.53
N PRO A 482 -20.25 -3.31 14.51
CA PRO A 482 -21.14 -2.15 14.49
C PRO A 482 -22.09 -2.04 15.69
N ASP A 483 -22.44 -3.18 16.33
CA ASP A 483 -23.26 -3.22 17.53
C ASP A 483 -22.46 -3.02 18.84
N GLY A 484 -21.14 -2.80 18.72
CA GLY A 484 -20.22 -2.62 19.84
C GLY A 484 -19.71 -3.92 20.46
N SER A 485 -20.09 -5.09 19.93
CA SER A 485 -19.59 -6.38 20.41
C SER A 485 -18.16 -6.64 19.92
N PRO A 486 -17.35 -7.44 20.64
CA PRO A 486 -16.02 -7.84 20.19
C PRO A 486 -16.07 -8.71 18.94
N ASN A 487 -15.14 -8.44 17.99
CA ASN A 487 -14.85 -9.29 16.85
C ASN A 487 -13.41 -9.81 16.94
N PRO A 488 -13.17 -11.04 17.41
CA PRO A 488 -11.83 -11.56 17.59
C PRO A 488 -11.09 -11.81 16.27
N GLU A 489 -11.78 -11.94 15.13
CA GLU A 489 -11.11 -12.12 13.84
C GLU A 489 -10.50 -10.82 13.30
N GLU A 490 -11.08 -9.69 13.65
CA GLU A 490 -10.64 -8.37 13.22
C GLU A 490 -9.70 -7.65 14.22
N VAL A 491 -9.45 -8.21 15.41
CA VAL A 491 -8.57 -7.59 16.41
C VAL A 491 -7.10 -7.82 16.09
N THR A 492 -6.24 -6.88 16.45
CA THR A 492 -4.78 -7.06 16.38
C THR A 492 -4.37 -8.15 17.37
N ARG A 493 -3.68 -9.20 16.90
CA ARG A 493 -3.20 -10.33 17.71
C ARG A 493 -1.68 -10.35 17.76
N ALA A 494 -1.11 -10.63 18.93
CA ALA A 494 0.34 -10.78 19.10
C ALA A 494 0.89 -11.95 18.25
N SER A 495 0.13 -13.02 18.10
CA SER A 495 0.51 -14.19 17.28
C SER A 495 0.57 -13.89 15.78
N ARG A 496 -0.19 -12.89 15.30
CA ARG A 496 -0.25 -12.49 13.88
C ARG A 496 0.74 -11.38 13.52
N VAL A 497 1.16 -10.57 14.49
CA VAL A 497 2.13 -9.50 14.24
C VAL A 497 3.51 -10.11 14.01
N PRO A 498 4.07 -10.07 12.79
CA PRO A 498 5.38 -10.61 12.52
C PRO A 498 6.46 -9.84 13.27
N ALA A 499 7.47 -10.54 13.75
CA ALA A 499 8.71 -9.91 14.19
C ALA A 499 9.51 -9.58 12.93
N SER A 500 9.47 -8.33 12.43
CA SER A 500 10.36 -7.94 11.34
C SER A 500 11.76 -7.68 11.86
N ALA A 501 12.77 -8.03 11.06
CA ALA A 501 14.17 -7.82 11.40
C ALA A 501 14.56 -6.33 11.47
N SER A 502 13.77 -5.45 10.86
CA SER A 502 13.99 -3.99 10.79
C SER A 502 13.27 -3.22 11.91
N GLN A 503 12.34 -3.84 12.65
CA GLN A 503 11.56 -3.15 13.67
C GLN A 503 12.22 -3.20 15.04
N THR A 504 12.53 -2.01 15.56
CA THR A 504 12.81 -1.79 16.99
C THR A 504 11.57 -1.92 17.88
N VAL A 505 10.39 -2.06 17.29
CA VAL A 505 9.11 -2.24 17.99
C VAL A 505 8.83 -3.74 18.07
N GLY A 506 9.00 -4.32 19.26
CA GLY A 506 8.71 -5.73 19.53
C GLY A 506 7.25 -6.10 19.27
N ARG A 507 6.97 -7.41 19.25
CA ARG A 507 5.58 -7.92 19.22
C ARG A 507 4.75 -7.22 20.30
N CYS A 508 3.50 -6.90 19.97
CA CYS A 508 2.59 -6.30 20.93
C CYS A 508 2.37 -7.24 22.13
N THR A 509 2.15 -6.66 23.29
CA THR A 509 1.77 -7.43 24.48
C THR A 509 0.26 -7.62 24.52
N PRO A 510 -0.25 -8.86 24.57
CA PRO A 510 -1.68 -9.11 24.72
C PRO A 510 -2.25 -8.51 26.01
N ILE A 511 -3.43 -7.92 25.90
CA ILE A 511 -4.14 -7.27 27.01
C ILE A 511 -5.63 -7.63 27.10
N ALA A 512 -6.14 -8.41 26.13
CA ALA A 512 -7.52 -8.89 26.14
C ALA A 512 -7.64 -10.27 25.51
N CYS A 513 -8.69 -10.99 25.90
CA CYS A 513 -8.99 -12.33 25.44
C CYS A 513 -9.58 -12.35 24.03
N VAL A 514 -9.15 -13.32 23.20
CA VAL A 514 -9.68 -13.56 21.84
C VAL A 514 -10.60 -14.78 21.77
N SER A 515 -10.57 -15.66 22.79
CA SER A 515 -11.49 -16.81 22.93
C SER A 515 -11.92 -16.98 24.39
N GLY A 516 -12.83 -17.90 24.66
CA GLY A 516 -13.44 -18.09 25.96
C GLY A 516 -14.20 -16.84 26.42
N ARG A 517 -13.63 -16.06 27.32
CA ARG A 517 -14.18 -14.77 27.79
C ARG A 517 -13.76 -13.61 26.91
N ILE A 518 -14.14 -13.63 25.64
CA ILE A 518 -13.73 -12.63 24.62
C ILE A 518 -13.89 -11.21 25.17
N GLY A 519 -12.85 -10.38 24.99
CA GLY A 519 -12.79 -8.98 25.43
C GLY A 519 -12.47 -8.79 26.92
N ALA A 520 -12.41 -9.85 27.74
CA ALA A 520 -11.97 -9.73 29.11
C ALA A 520 -10.48 -9.36 29.18
N ALA A 521 -10.10 -8.55 30.18
CA ALA A 521 -8.73 -8.16 30.38
C ALA A 521 -7.84 -9.34 30.80
N CYS A 522 -6.64 -9.43 30.25
CA CYS A 522 -5.60 -10.40 30.58
C CYS A 522 -4.22 -9.73 30.49
N ASN A 523 -3.14 -10.41 30.85
CA ASN A 523 -1.81 -9.82 30.96
C ASN A 523 -0.74 -10.71 30.29
N GLY A 524 -0.76 -10.77 28.97
CA GLY A 524 0.16 -11.57 28.16
C GLY A 524 -0.32 -13.01 27.99
N SER A 525 0.26 -13.70 27.01
CA SER A 525 -0.15 -15.06 26.61
C SER A 525 0.02 -16.12 27.71
N ALA A 526 0.80 -15.84 28.75
CA ALA A 526 0.88 -16.73 29.92
C ALA A 526 -0.37 -16.71 30.82
N ASP A 527 -1.30 -15.80 30.54
CA ASP A 527 -2.52 -15.55 31.32
C ASP A 527 -3.78 -16.15 30.67
N ASP A 528 -3.61 -17.12 29.74
CA ASP A 528 -4.69 -17.73 28.97
C ASP A 528 -5.79 -18.30 29.89
N ALA A 529 -5.42 -18.90 31.03
CA ALA A 529 -6.38 -19.41 32.01
C ALA A 529 -7.34 -18.34 32.55
N THR A 530 -6.96 -17.04 32.52
CA THR A 530 -7.85 -15.93 32.87
C THR A 530 -8.94 -15.73 31.84
N CYS A 531 -8.67 -16.16 30.60
CA CYS A 531 -9.60 -16.08 29.49
C CYS A 531 -10.55 -17.27 29.39
N ASP A 532 -10.34 -18.35 30.13
CA ASP A 532 -11.22 -19.51 30.11
C ASP A 532 -12.68 -19.15 30.39
N SER A 533 -13.61 -19.73 29.65
CA SER A 533 -15.05 -19.53 29.80
C SER A 533 -15.54 -19.97 31.21
N SER A 534 -14.86 -20.96 31.80
CA SER A 534 -15.01 -21.43 33.19
C SER A 534 -13.64 -21.92 33.69
N PRO A 535 -13.40 -21.94 35.01
CA PRO A 535 -12.11 -22.34 35.58
C PRO A 535 -11.63 -23.71 35.06
N GLY A 536 -10.51 -23.72 34.38
CA GLY A 536 -9.86 -24.91 33.83
C GLY A 536 -10.49 -25.47 32.54
N ALA A 537 -11.31 -24.69 31.83
CA ALA A 537 -11.90 -25.11 30.56
C ALA A 537 -10.85 -25.26 29.45
N GLY A 538 -9.75 -24.47 29.50
CA GLY A 538 -8.68 -24.50 28.52
C GLY A 538 -9.09 -23.97 27.14
N ASP A 539 -10.20 -23.21 27.09
CA ASP A 539 -10.75 -22.63 25.85
C ASP A 539 -10.45 -21.14 25.70
N GLY A 540 -9.69 -20.55 26.63
CA GLY A 540 -9.33 -19.14 26.63
C GLY A 540 -7.95 -18.89 26.06
N ASP A 541 -7.82 -17.78 25.30
CA ASP A 541 -6.55 -17.31 24.73
C ASP A 541 -6.42 -15.80 24.91
N CYS A 542 -5.32 -15.38 25.55
CA CYS A 542 -4.96 -13.98 25.75
C CYS A 542 -4.02 -13.52 24.65
N ASP A 543 -4.56 -13.02 23.53
CA ASP A 543 -3.76 -12.67 22.35
C ASP A 543 -4.11 -11.28 21.76
N ALA A 544 -5.21 -10.63 22.18
CA ALA A 544 -5.60 -9.34 21.64
C ALA A 544 -4.74 -8.18 22.16
N CYS A 545 -4.24 -7.37 21.24
CA CYS A 545 -3.33 -6.26 21.49
C CYS A 545 -3.93 -4.89 21.11
N ARG A 546 -3.28 -3.82 21.58
CA ARG A 546 -3.44 -2.51 20.95
C ARG A 546 -2.91 -2.54 19.52
N ILE A 547 -3.50 -1.71 18.65
CA ILE A 547 -2.89 -1.38 17.36
C ILE A 547 -1.47 -0.87 17.62
N THR A 548 -0.52 -1.37 16.85
CA THR A 548 0.87 -0.91 16.84
C THR A 548 1.22 -0.37 15.46
N GLY A 549 2.04 0.67 15.40
CA GLY A 549 2.62 1.12 14.14
C GLY A 549 3.62 0.10 13.61
N GLY A 550 3.71 -0.03 12.29
CA GLY A 550 4.68 -0.91 11.64
C GLY A 550 4.36 -1.23 10.19
N GLU A 551 5.15 -2.09 9.61
CA GLU A 551 5.29 -2.30 8.17
C GLU A 551 4.29 -3.33 7.60
N SER A 552 3.91 -4.33 8.39
CA SER A 552 2.99 -5.36 7.91
C SER A 552 1.54 -4.90 7.97
N THR A 553 0.67 -5.57 7.22
CA THR A 553 -0.78 -5.31 7.22
C THR A 553 -1.44 -5.51 8.59
N GLU A 554 -0.83 -6.28 9.50
CA GLU A 554 -1.29 -6.42 10.89
C GLU A 554 -0.89 -5.25 11.80
N ASN A 555 0.10 -4.46 11.39
CA ASN A 555 0.45 -3.18 11.99
C ASN A 555 -0.34 -2.04 11.32
N GLU A 556 -0.13 -0.79 11.73
CA GLU A 556 -0.88 0.34 11.17
C GLU A 556 0.00 1.51 10.77
N MET A 557 -0.49 2.22 9.74
CA MET A 557 0.10 3.45 9.23
C MET A 557 -0.95 4.55 9.07
N PHE A 558 -0.45 5.79 8.94
CA PHE A 558 -1.29 6.96 8.71
C PHE A 558 -0.53 7.98 7.85
N ILE A 559 -0.79 7.97 6.53
CA ILE A 559 -0.08 8.81 5.56
C ILE A 559 -1.09 9.51 4.64
N LEU A 560 -0.89 10.82 4.42
CA LEU A 560 -1.56 11.59 3.39
C LEU A 560 -0.64 11.75 2.18
N PHE A 561 -1.15 11.41 1.00
CA PHE A 561 -0.55 11.72 -0.30
C PHE A 561 -1.34 12.79 -1.03
N GLY A 562 -0.67 13.51 -1.94
CA GLY A 562 -1.34 14.43 -2.84
C GLY A 562 -0.35 15.08 -3.80
N THR A 563 -0.90 15.84 -4.75
CA THR A 563 -0.11 16.59 -5.71
C THR A 563 -0.71 17.98 -5.94
N HIS A 564 0.18 18.96 -6.03
CA HIS A 564 -0.18 20.34 -6.31
C HIS A 564 0.89 21.01 -7.19
N TYR A 565 0.58 22.15 -7.78
CA TYR A 565 1.56 23.07 -8.34
C TYR A 565 1.35 24.45 -7.74
N ILE A 566 2.31 25.36 -7.88
CA ILE A 566 2.18 26.74 -7.44
C ILE A 566 1.91 27.60 -8.66
N ASP A 567 0.80 28.35 -8.63
CA ASP A 567 0.49 29.36 -9.64
C ASP A 567 1.18 30.67 -9.27
N PRO A 568 2.19 31.10 -10.03
CA PRO A 568 2.93 32.33 -9.73
C PRO A 568 2.09 33.60 -9.91
N ALA A 569 0.97 33.54 -10.62
CA ALA A 569 0.06 34.69 -10.77
C ALA A 569 -0.79 34.95 -9.52
N ALA A 570 -0.92 33.96 -8.63
CA ALA A 570 -1.72 34.04 -7.42
C ALA A 570 -0.98 34.61 -6.20
N GLY A 571 0.35 34.71 -6.25
CA GLY A 571 1.19 35.30 -5.20
C GLY A 571 1.89 36.57 -5.66
N THR A 572 1.83 37.65 -4.89
CA THR A 572 2.64 38.84 -5.12
C THR A 572 4.12 38.48 -5.23
N ALA A 573 4.72 38.88 -6.32
CA ALA A 573 6.09 38.62 -6.71
C ALA A 573 7.10 39.06 -5.62
N SER A 574 7.39 38.19 -4.68
CA SER A 574 8.65 38.19 -3.97
C SER A 574 9.17 36.76 -4.05
N ASP A 575 10.19 36.54 -4.84
CA ASP A 575 11.18 35.49 -4.67
C ASP A 575 11.44 34.63 -5.90
N GLY A 576 12.23 35.22 -6.82
CA GLY A 576 12.93 34.45 -7.85
C GLY A 576 13.84 33.35 -7.28
N VAL A 577 14.21 33.47 -5.99
CA VAL A 577 15.02 32.46 -5.28
C VAL A 577 14.15 31.28 -4.82
N ALA A 578 12.94 31.53 -4.31
CA ALA A 578 12.00 30.47 -3.94
C ALA A 578 11.55 29.64 -5.17
N ARG A 579 11.56 30.24 -6.38
CA ARG A 579 11.29 29.54 -7.63
C ARG A 579 12.35 28.50 -7.99
N ALA A 580 13.62 28.81 -7.79
CA ALA A 580 14.71 27.87 -8.06
C ALA A 580 14.73 26.72 -7.03
N GLN A 581 14.38 27.02 -5.79
CA GLN A 581 14.31 26.06 -4.71
C GLN A 581 13.14 25.07 -4.83
N ALA A 582 11.97 25.55 -5.29
CA ALA A 582 10.81 24.69 -5.57
C ALA A 582 11.05 23.77 -6.80
N LEU A 583 11.90 24.19 -7.74
CA LEU A 583 12.20 23.42 -8.95
C LEU A 583 13.16 22.26 -8.72
N THR A 584 14.02 22.34 -7.72
CA THR A 584 15.09 21.37 -7.48
C THR A 584 14.90 20.58 -6.17
N GLY A 585 14.02 21.06 -5.27
CA GLY A 585 13.99 20.56 -3.90
C GLY A 585 15.27 20.86 -3.12
N LEU A 586 16.11 21.77 -3.64
CA LEU A 586 17.40 22.14 -3.05
C LEU A 586 17.46 23.67 -2.81
N ASP A 587 18.10 24.10 -1.72
CA ASP A 587 18.40 25.51 -1.48
C ASP A 587 19.57 26.02 -2.36
N ALA A 588 19.90 27.29 -2.26
CA ALA A 588 20.99 27.92 -3.00
C ALA A 588 22.38 27.29 -2.73
N ASN A 589 22.48 26.42 -1.71
CA ASN A 589 23.70 25.70 -1.31
C ASN A 589 23.62 24.21 -1.63
N GLY A 590 22.61 23.76 -2.43
CA GLY A 590 22.43 22.37 -2.79
C GLY A 590 21.86 21.48 -1.67
N ARG A 591 21.26 22.09 -0.63
CA ARG A 591 20.62 21.34 0.46
C ARG A 591 19.14 21.17 0.19
N SER A 592 18.60 19.99 0.53
CA SER A 592 17.18 19.71 0.42
C SER A 592 16.33 20.75 1.14
N THR A 593 15.39 21.37 0.43
CA THR A 593 14.37 22.27 1.00
C THR A 593 13.16 21.50 1.55
N TRP A 594 13.14 20.20 1.40
CA TRP A 594 12.13 19.34 2.00
C TRP A 594 12.34 19.36 3.51
N SER A 595 11.32 19.81 4.24
CA SER A 595 11.35 19.74 5.70
C SER A 595 11.52 18.28 6.12
N GLU A 596 12.60 18.00 6.85
CA GLU A 596 12.75 16.70 7.49
C GLU A 596 11.47 16.40 8.28
N PRO A 597 10.85 15.23 8.12
CA PRO A 597 9.98 14.74 9.16
C PRO A 597 10.85 14.73 10.43
N ALA A 598 10.39 15.40 11.48
CA ALA A 598 11.11 15.41 12.76
C ALA A 598 11.44 13.94 13.08
N ALA A 599 12.73 13.64 13.17
CA ALA A 599 13.17 12.31 13.56
C ALA A 599 12.38 11.92 14.80
N PRO A 600 11.79 10.72 14.87
CA PRO A 600 11.10 10.28 16.06
C PRO A 600 12.06 10.49 17.21
N SER A 601 11.68 11.31 18.19
CA SER A 601 12.49 11.56 19.37
C SER A 601 12.74 10.20 20.01
N VAL A 602 13.97 9.73 19.93
CA VAL A 602 14.42 8.54 20.64
C VAL A 602 14.13 8.85 22.10
N MET A 603 13.12 8.21 22.68
CA MET A 603 12.92 8.24 24.13
C MET A 603 14.16 7.61 24.73
N SER A 604 15.05 8.46 25.22
CA SER A 604 16.16 8.01 26.06
C SER A 604 15.55 7.41 27.32
N CYS A 605 15.66 6.11 27.48
CA CYS A 605 15.47 5.44 28.76
C CYS A 605 16.57 5.91 29.71
N SER A 606 16.32 6.97 30.47
CA SER A 606 17.10 7.23 31.68
C SER A 606 16.40 6.54 32.84
N ALA A 607 16.94 5.41 33.25
CA ALA A 607 16.69 4.85 34.54
C ALA A 607 17.31 5.77 35.60
N THR A 608 16.51 6.37 36.44
CA THR A 608 16.96 6.77 37.77
C THR A 608 15.84 6.61 38.78
N THR A 609 16.01 5.60 39.57
CA THR A 609 15.43 5.37 40.88
C THR A 609 15.76 6.54 41.80
N GLN A 610 14.77 7.10 42.47
CA GLN A 610 14.90 7.36 43.94
C GLN A 610 13.54 7.72 44.53
N MET A 611 13.19 6.95 45.56
CA MET A 611 12.13 7.24 46.51
C MET A 611 12.52 8.47 47.35
N ALA A 612 11.56 9.29 47.69
CA ALA A 612 11.53 9.96 48.98
C ALA A 612 10.09 10.35 49.34
N HIS A 613 9.73 9.96 50.54
CA HIS A 613 8.50 10.25 51.26
C HIS A 613 8.29 11.74 51.51
N GLY A 614 7.05 12.18 51.62
CA GLY A 614 6.68 13.46 52.17
C GLY A 614 5.19 13.69 52.25
N LEU A 615 4.63 13.38 53.39
CA LEU A 615 3.28 13.74 53.85
C LEU A 615 3.09 15.26 53.94
N GLY A 616 1.87 15.72 53.72
CA GLY A 616 1.50 17.09 54.11
C GLY A 616 0.20 17.57 53.50
N ALA A 617 -0.77 17.62 54.36
CA ALA A 617 -2.18 17.90 54.29
C ALA A 617 -2.57 19.36 53.90
N ALA A 618 -3.83 19.50 53.50
CA ALA A 618 -4.80 20.58 53.72
C ALA A 618 -4.49 21.99 53.14
N ASP A 619 -5.24 22.47 52.20
CA ASP A 619 -6.50 23.27 52.24
C ASP A 619 -7.11 23.36 50.84
#